data_73e3f8346d51deb78035c967ce5bebd5
#
_entry.id   73e3f8346d51deb78035c967ce5bebd5
#
_cell.length_a   1.000
_cell.length_b   1.000
_cell.length_c   1.000
_cell.angle_alpha   90.00
_cell.angle_beta   90.00
_cell.angle_gamma   90.00
#
_symmetry.space_group_name_H-M   'P 1'
#
loop_
_entity.id
_entity.type
_entity.pdbx_description
1 polymer ?
#
loop_
_entity_poly.entity_id
_entity_poly.type
_entity_poly.pdbx_seq_one_letter_code
_entity_poly.pdbx_strand_id
1 'polypeptide(L)'
;MQTHDTLFTPTEAAVLTGLPLKAVNNAIDRNTVSAVAGEEGGRLLDARALVSLSIERRLADRIAPELRRQVFDALAASPRNVVSLEGGLVKIDLREPRRELATSLRELRRARHLVVSDPEIMGGDPVFRGTRVPVHMIAALMAKGSTPTELLASYPRLTGEMIRLAPVYAAAYPLRGRPRNHPWRDQNPVRHSRRRIGTIAVSSGLFNALN
;
A
#
# COMPACT_ATOMS: atom_id res chain seq x y z
N MET A 1 7.84 28.22 7.42
CA MET A 1 7.21 27.23 6.54
C MET A 1 7.56 25.85 7.09
N GLN A 2 6.59 25.19 7.73
CA GLN A 2 6.81 24.08 8.66
C GLN A 2 7.20 22.79 7.94
N THR A 3 8.30 22.20 8.40
CA THR A 3 9.00 21.01 7.87
C THR A 3 8.35 19.66 8.22
N HIS A 4 7.12 19.63 8.71
CA HIS A 4 6.46 18.40 9.18
C HIS A 4 5.90 17.48 8.08
N ASP A 5 5.92 17.89 6.80
CA ASP A 5 5.37 17.10 5.68
C ASP A 5 6.45 16.31 4.91
N THR A 6 7.62 16.10 5.52
CA THR A 6 8.82 15.60 4.84
C THR A 6 9.37 14.29 5.36
N LEU A 7 8.72 13.66 6.33
CA LEU A 7 9.14 12.38 6.88
C LEU A 7 8.18 11.26 6.52
N PHE A 8 8.72 10.09 6.16
CA PHE A 8 7.99 8.95 5.65
C PHE A 8 8.31 7.69 6.44
N THR A 9 7.32 6.88 6.71
CA THR A 9 7.52 5.55 7.28
C THR A 9 8.21 4.62 6.27
N PRO A 10 8.85 3.53 6.71
CA PRO A 10 9.43 2.55 5.78
C PRO A 10 8.41 1.94 4.81
N THR A 11 7.14 1.80 5.21
CA THR A 11 6.07 1.32 4.33
C THR A 11 5.71 2.33 3.25
N GLU A 12 5.60 3.61 3.61
CA GLU A 12 5.41 4.70 2.63
C GLU A 12 6.60 4.79 1.68
N ALA A 13 7.83 4.73 2.20
CA ALA A 13 9.05 4.74 1.39
C ALA A 13 9.09 3.58 0.39
N ALA A 14 8.65 2.38 0.80
CA ALA A 14 8.55 1.23 -0.09
C ALA A 14 7.60 1.50 -1.27
N VAL A 15 6.42 2.07 -0.99
CA VAL A 15 5.44 2.44 -2.02
C VAL A 15 5.98 3.55 -2.93
N LEU A 16 6.57 4.60 -2.35
CA LEU A 16 7.06 5.75 -3.10
C LEU A 16 8.23 5.41 -4.02
N THR A 17 9.11 4.50 -3.61
CA THR A 17 10.31 4.13 -4.36
C THR A 17 10.12 2.87 -5.22
N GLY A 18 9.03 2.11 -5.00
CA GLY A 18 8.78 0.82 -5.64
C GLY A 18 9.73 -0.28 -5.19
N LEU A 19 10.39 -0.12 -4.03
CA LEU A 19 11.22 -1.15 -3.41
C LEU A 19 10.38 -2.06 -2.50
N PRO A 20 10.70 -3.35 -2.38
CA PRO A 20 10.13 -4.18 -1.32
C PRO A 20 10.44 -3.61 0.07
N LEU A 21 9.49 -3.67 1.00
CA LEU A 21 9.69 -3.18 2.38
C LEU A 21 10.94 -3.76 3.05
N LYS A 22 11.23 -5.05 2.79
CA LYS A 22 12.46 -5.71 3.28
C LYS A 22 13.73 -5.01 2.79
N ALA A 23 13.75 -4.57 1.52
CA ALA A 23 14.91 -3.86 0.97
C ALA A 23 15.08 -2.47 1.62
N VAL A 24 13.98 -1.76 1.87
CA VAL A 24 14.00 -0.48 2.59
C VAL A 24 14.54 -0.67 4.01
N ASN A 25 14.04 -1.66 4.75
CA ASN A 25 14.53 -1.95 6.10
C ASN A 25 16.01 -2.35 6.11
N ASN A 26 16.44 -3.18 5.17
CA ASN A 26 17.85 -3.55 5.03
C ASN A 26 18.75 -2.35 4.75
N ALA A 27 18.29 -1.38 3.94
CA ALA A 27 19.04 -0.15 3.65
C ALA A 27 19.20 0.71 4.92
N ILE A 28 18.17 0.78 5.75
CA ILE A 28 18.21 1.48 7.05
C ILE A 28 19.16 0.75 8.02
N ASP A 29 19.02 -0.56 8.17
CA ASP A 29 19.79 -1.38 9.11
C ASP A 29 21.31 -1.40 8.77
N ARG A 30 21.64 -1.29 7.48
CA ARG A 30 23.01 -1.18 6.98
C ARG A 30 23.55 0.25 6.94
N ASN A 31 22.78 1.23 7.43
CA ASN A 31 23.11 2.66 7.34
C ASN A 31 23.41 3.14 5.90
N THR A 32 22.82 2.48 4.87
CA THR A 32 22.92 2.93 3.48
C THR A 32 22.10 4.20 3.26
N VAL A 33 21.01 4.36 4.02
CA VAL A 33 20.20 5.57 4.09
C VAL A 33 20.00 5.95 5.55
N SER A 34 20.02 7.26 5.82
CA SER A 34 19.77 7.78 7.17
C SER A 34 18.29 7.72 7.50
N ALA A 35 17.97 7.28 8.71
CA ALA A 35 16.63 7.34 9.27
C ALA A 35 16.68 8.10 10.61
N VAL A 36 15.62 8.85 10.90
CA VAL A 36 15.43 9.54 12.17
C VAL A 36 14.41 8.79 13.03
N ALA A 37 14.55 8.89 14.35
CA ALA A 37 13.56 8.34 15.26
C ALA A 37 12.29 9.21 15.22
N GLY A 38 11.13 8.58 15.04
CA GLY A 38 9.84 9.23 15.19
C GLY A 38 9.40 9.27 16.66
N GLU A 39 8.46 10.15 16.98
CA GLU A 39 7.92 10.34 18.34
C GLU A 39 7.35 9.07 18.98
N GLU A 40 6.78 8.17 18.17
CA GLU A 40 6.22 6.87 18.61
C GLU A 40 7.26 5.72 18.54
N GLY A 41 8.57 6.02 18.48
CA GLY A 41 9.63 5.01 18.42
C GLY A 41 9.81 4.35 17.05
N GLY A 42 9.09 4.80 16.02
CA GLY A 42 9.25 4.34 14.65
C GLY A 42 10.45 4.99 13.95
N ARG A 43 10.93 4.36 12.88
CA ARG A 43 11.95 4.94 11.99
C ARG A 43 11.27 5.76 10.90
N LEU A 44 11.79 6.96 10.64
CA LEU A 44 11.28 7.84 9.60
C LEU A 44 12.41 8.22 8.64
N LEU A 45 12.05 8.40 7.38
CA LEU A 45 12.96 8.72 6.27
C LEU A 45 12.63 10.09 5.71
N ASP A 46 13.64 10.87 5.40
CA ASP A 46 13.47 12.16 4.73
C ASP A 46 13.43 12.02 3.19
N ALA A 47 13.20 13.13 2.51
CA ALA A 47 13.14 13.15 1.05
C ALA A 47 14.48 12.75 0.38
N ARG A 48 15.62 12.96 1.04
CA ARG A 48 16.93 12.56 0.51
C ARG A 48 17.10 11.06 0.56
N ALA A 49 16.69 10.44 1.66
CA ALA A 49 16.68 8.98 1.80
C ALA A 49 15.80 8.33 0.72
N LEU A 50 14.64 8.93 0.40
CA LEU A 50 13.78 8.42 -0.70
C LEU A 50 14.46 8.50 -2.07
N VAL A 51 15.19 9.58 -2.37
CA VAL A 51 15.97 9.68 -3.62
C VAL A 51 17.05 8.61 -3.65
N SER A 52 17.80 8.42 -2.56
CA SER A 52 18.82 7.36 -2.46
C SER A 52 18.22 5.96 -2.68
N LEU A 53 17.09 5.66 -2.07
CA LEU A 53 16.37 4.40 -2.28
C LEU A 53 15.89 4.21 -3.73
N SER A 54 15.38 5.27 -4.37
CA SER A 54 15.01 5.24 -5.80
C SER A 54 16.19 4.89 -6.70
N ILE A 55 17.38 5.39 -6.36
CA ILE A 55 18.62 5.12 -7.09
C ILE A 55 19.10 3.69 -6.78
N GLU A 56 19.05 3.25 -5.53
CA GLU A 56 19.40 1.89 -5.14
C GLU A 56 18.61 0.87 -5.97
N ARG A 57 17.31 1.07 -6.15
CA ARG A 57 16.48 0.22 -7.01
C ARG A 57 17.01 0.08 -8.44
N ARG A 58 17.60 1.15 -8.98
CA ARG A 58 18.09 1.21 -10.38
C ARG A 58 19.51 0.70 -10.54
N LEU A 59 20.33 0.83 -9.49
CA LEU A 59 21.75 0.60 -9.55
C LEU A 59 22.22 -0.68 -8.85
N ALA A 60 21.37 -1.32 -8.01
CA ALA A 60 21.76 -2.45 -7.17
C ALA A 60 22.50 -3.57 -7.92
N ASP A 61 22.01 -3.89 -9.13
CA ASP A 61 22.54 -4.97 -9.96
C ASP A 61 23.47 -4.48 -11.09
N ARG A 62 23.77 -3.17 -11.13
CA ARG A 62 24.48 -2.55 -12.29
C ARG A 62 25.83 -1.98 -11.93
N ILE A 63 26.04 -1.58 -10.69
CA ILE A 63 27.31 -0.96 -10.25
C ILE A 63 27.76 -1.54 -8.90
N ALA A 64 29.08 -1.50 -8.70
CA ALA A 64 29.71 -1.99 -7.47
C ALA A 64 29.19 -1.24 -6.22
N PRO A 65 29.13 -1.91 -5.04
CA PRO A 65 28.64 -1.31 -3.80
C PRO A 65 29.40 -0.04 -3.38
N GLU A 66 30.71 0.00 -3.63
CA GLU A 66 31.58 1.15 -3.31
C GLU A 66 31.18 2.40 -4.10
N LEU A 67 30.92 2.21 -5.40
CA LEU A 67 30.51 3.31 -6.26
C LEU A 67 29.10 3.80 -5.88
N ARG A 68 28.19 2.90 -5.48
CA ARG A 68 26.87 3.28 -4.95
C ARG A 68 26.99 4.12 -3.68
N ARG A 69 27.90 3.78 -2.77
CA ARG A 69 28.17 4.58 -1.57
C ARG A 69 28.62 5.99 -1.93
N GLN A 70 29.56 6.14 -2.86
CA GLN A 70 29.99 7.46 -3.35
C GLN A 70 28.82 8.26 -3.95
N VAL A 71 27.89 7.61 -4.65
CA VAL A 71 26.66 8.28 -5.14
C VAL A 71 25.83 8.82 -3.99
N PHE A 72 25.63 8.03 -2.93
CA PHE A 72 24.83 8.44 -1.77
C PHE A 72 25.51 9.56 -0.96
N ASP A 73 26.82 9.49 -0.79
CA ASP A 73 27.61 10.54 -0.13
C ASP A 73 27.53 11.86 -0.92
N ALA A 74 27.65 11.78 -2.26
CA ALA A 74 27.51 12.94 -3.13
C ALA A 74 26.08 13.52 -3.12
N LEU A 75 25.06 12.68 -3.00
CA LEU A 75 23.67 13.11 -2.83
C LEU A 75 23.42 13.80 -1.48
N ALA A 76 24.05 13.31 -0.42
CA ALA A 76 23.97 13.92 0.91
C ALA A 76 24.63 15.30 0.92
N ALA A 77 25.76 15.44 0.22
CA ALA A 77 26.54 16.69 0.15
C ALA A 77 25.88 17.78 -0.71
N SER A 78 25.12 17.42 -1.75
CA SER A 78 24.57 18.42 -2.67
C SER A 78 23.23 17.98 -3.31
N PRO A 79 22.22 18.86 -3.33
CA PRO A 79 20.90 18.57 -3.92
C PRO A 79 20.88 18.70 -5.47
N ARG A 80 22.01 18.54 -6.14
CA ARG A 80 22.12 18.68 -7.59
C ARG A 80 21.34 17.60 -8.34
N ASN A 81 20.96 17.89 -9.57
CA ASN A 81 20.28 16.92 -10.45
C ASN A 81 21.22 15.95 -11.16
N VAL A 82 22.52 16.21 -11.13
CA VAL A 82 23.55 15.36 -11.69
C VAL A 82 24.64 15.17 -10.65
N VAL A 83 24.96 13.93 -10.35
CA VAL A 83 26.10 13.52 -9.54
C VAL A 83 27.22 13.10 -10.47
N SER A 84 28.41 13.68 -10.29
CA SER A 84 29.61 13.33 -11.03
C SER A 84 30.59 12.65 -10.08
N LEU A 85 31.10 11.49 -10.48
CA LEU A 85 32.06 10.68 -9.73
C LEU A 85 33.31 10.43 -10.56
N GLU A 86 34.38 9.93 -9.93
CA GLU A 86 35.63 9.56 -10.59
C GLU A 86 36.16 10.68 -11.52
N GLY A 87 36.27 11.91 -11.02
CA GLY A 87 36.72 13.03 -11.81
C GLY A 87 35.82 13.43 -12.98
N GLY A 88 34.55 12.97 -12.98
CA GLY A 88 33.58 13.27 -14.02
C GLY A 88 33.40 12.15 -15.06
N LEU A 89 34.11 11.04 -14.90
CA LEU A 89 33.95 9.86 -15.78
C LEU A 89 32.58 9.21 -15.64
N VAL A 90 32.00 9.23 -14.42
CA VAL A 90 30.66 8.71 -14.15
C VAL A 90 29.74 9.89 -13.84
N LYS A 91 28.64 10.00 -14.59
CA LYS A 91 27.60 10.99 -14.35
C LYS A 91 26.25 10.27 -14.16
N ILE A 92 25.61 10.54 -13.06
CA ILE A 92 24.29 9.97 -12.72
C ILE A 92 23.27 11.10 -12.74
N ASP A 93 22.32 11.02 -13.66
CA ASP A 93 21.21 11.96 -13.78
C ASP A 93 20.07 11.56 -12.84
N LEU A 94 19.72 12.46 -11.94
CA LEU A 94 18.70 12.27 -10.91
C LEU A 94 17.33 12.84 -11.30
N ARG A 95 17.22 13.49 -12.45
CA ARG A 95 15.97 14.16 -12.86
C ARG A 95 14.82 13.15 -12.99
N GLU A 96 15.08 12.02 -13.63
CA GLU A 96 14.05 11.00 -13.83
C GLU A 96 13.66 10.31 -12.51
N PRO A 97 14.57 9.81 -11.64
CA PRO A 97 14.24 9.31 -10.33
C PRO A 97 13.43 10.28 -9.48
N ARG A 98 13.78 11.56 -9.49
CA ARG A 98 13.05 12.60 -8.74
C ARG A 98 11.67 12.87 -9.32
N ARG A 99 11.51 12.82 -10.65
CA ARG A 99 10.20 12.98 -11.31
C ARG A 99 9.25 11.84 -10.97
N GLU A 100 9.72 10.59 -11.03
CA GLU A 100 8.94 9.42 -10.63
C GLU A 100 8.52 9.51 -9.16
N LEU A 101 9.48 9.81 -8.27
CA LEU A 101 9.22 9.99 -6.85
C LEU A 101 8.18 11.08 -6.59
N ALA A 102 8.28 12.23 -7.28
CA ALA A 102 7.31 13.31 -7.16
C ALA A 102 5.91 12.88 -7.64
N THR A 103 5.84 12.02 -8.65
CA THR A 103 4.56 11.46 -9.13
C THR A 103 3.97 10.51 -8.10
N SER A 104 4.74 9.54 -7.60
CA SER A 104 4.31 8.60 -6.55
C SER A 104 3.86 9.35 -5.28
N LEU A 105 4.57 10.42 -4.91
CA LEU A 105 4.22 11.24 -3.76
C LEU A 105 2.86 11.95 -3.95
N ARG A 106 2.59 12.50 -5.15
CA ARG A 106 1.28 13.08 -5.45
C ARG A 106 0.17 12.05 -5.36
N GLU A 107 0.40 10.84 -5.86
CA GLU A 107 -0.58 9.74 -5.78
C GLU A 107 -0.84 9.31 -4.33
N LEU A 108 0.21 9.16 -3.53
CA LEU A 108 0.07 8.82 -2.11
C LEU A 108 -0.68 9.90 -1.32
N ARG A 109 -0.34 11.18 -1.54
CA ARG A 109 -1.05 12.31 -0.92
C ARG A 109 -2.52 12.33 -1.33
N ARG A 110 -2.81 12.06 -2.59
CA ARG A 110 -4.18 11.99 -3.09
C ARG A 110 -4.93 10.80 -2.48
N ALA A 111 -4.31 9.62 -2.40
CA ALA A 111 -4.89 8.46 -1.74
C ALA A 111 -5.23 8.74 -0.27
N ARG A 112 -4.32 9.38 0.49
CA ARG A 112 -4.57 9.81 1.88
C ARG A 112 -5.77 10.76 1.98
N HIS A 113 -5.88 11.73 1.06
CA HIS A 113 -6.97 12.70 1.06
C HIS A 113 -8.34 12.05 0.81
N LEU A 114 -8.40 10.98 0.03
CA LEU A 114 -9.64 10.25 -0.29
C LEU A 114 -10.11 9.34 0.86
N VAL A 115 -9.31 9.16 1.90
CA VAL A 115 -9.58 8.21 2.99
C VAL A 115 -9.83 8.94 4.30
N VAL A 116 -10.66 8.35 5.14
CA VAL A 116 -10.93 8.80 6.50
C VAL A 116 -11.00 7.58 7.43
N SER A 117 -10.47 7.73 8.63
CA SER A 117 -10.64 6.77 9.72
C SER A 117 -11.37 7.48 10.86
N ASP A 118 -12.57 7.02 11.19
CA ASP A 118 -13.42 7.60 12.21
C ASP A 118 -13.96 6.45 13.08
N PRO A 119 -13.78 6.47 14.39
CA PRO A 119 -14.29 5.43 15.29
C PRO A 119 -15.79 5.14 15.12
N GLU A 120 -16.59 6.17 14.78
CA GLU A 120 -18.03 6.04 14.56
C GLU A 120 -18.37 5.38 13.20
N ILE A 121 -17.39 5.27 12.29
CA ILE A 121 -17.57 4.67 10.98
C ILE A 121 -16.77 3.37 10.90
N MET A 122 -17.48 2.24 10.77
CA MET A 122 -16.87 0.91 10.64
C MET A 122 -15.84 0.58 11.74
N GLY A 123 -16.03 1.16 12.96
CA GLY A 123 -15.12 0.95 14.09
C GLY A 123 -13.72 1.54 13.87
N GLY A 124 -13.61 2.58 13.05
CA GLY A 124 -12.35 3.28 12.73
C GLY A 124 -11.55 2.63 11.62
N ASP A 125 -12.10 1.65 10.89
CA ASP A 125 -11.43 1.14 9.69
C ASP A 125 -11.31 2.22 8.64
N PRO A 126 -10.18 2.31 7.91
CA PRO A 126 -10.02 3.27 6.83
C PRO A 126 -11.06 3.05 5.74
N VAL A 127 -11.92 4.03 5.51
CA VAL A 127 -12.97 4.01 4.48
C VAL A 127 -12.77 5.16 3.49
N PHE A 128 -13.30 5.02 2.29
CA PHE A 128 -13.35 6.15 1.37
C PHE A 128 -14.27 7.24 1.90
N ARG A 129 -13.78 8.48 1.85
CA ARG A 129 -14.49 9.68 2.32
C ARG A 129 -15.89 9.77 1.72
N GLY A 130 -16.89 10.02 2.55
CA GLY A 130 -18.29 10.06 2.14
C GLY A 130 -18.94 8.69 1.91
N THR A 131 -18.27 7.61 2.27
CA THR A 131 -18.79 6.24 2.15
C THR A 131 -18.52 5.43 3.44
N ARG A 132 -19.03 4.19 3.48
CA ARG A 132 -18.66 3.17 4.47
C ARG A 132 -17.87 2.01 3.84
N VAL A 133 -17.26 2.25 2.66
CA VAL A 133 -16.54 1.22 1.92
C VAL A 133 -15.09 1.19 2.36
N PRO A 134 -14.60 0.09 2.98
CA PRO A 134 -13.21 -0.02 3.42
C PRO A 134 -12.24 -0.04 2.25
N VAL A 135 -11.17 0.78 2.34
CA VAL A 135 -10.17 0.90 1.28
C VAL A 135 -9.43 -0.41 1.04
N HIS A 136 -9.06 -1.10 2.13
CA HIS A 136 -8.34 -2.38 2.06
C HIS A 136 -9.16 -3.49 1.42
N MET A 137 -10.50 -3.44 1.55
CA MET A 137 -11.39 -4.38 0.86
C MET A 137 -11.33 -4.18 -0.66
N ILE A 138 -11.41 -2.94 -1.13
CA ILE A 138 -11.32 -2.64 -2.57
C ILE A 138 -9.94 -3.03 -3.11
N ALA A 139 -8.86 -2.71 -2.40
CA ALA A 139 -7.50 -3.13 -2.77
C ALA A 139 -7.39 -4.67 -2.86
N ALA A 140 -7.98 -5.40 -1.92
CA ALA A 140 -7.98 -6.86 -1.92
C ALA A 140 -8.80 -7.45 -3.07
N LEU A 141 -9.94 -6.85 -3.43
CA LEU A 141 -10.75 -7.27 -4.58
C LEU A 141 -9.99 -7.07 -5.89
N MET A 142 -9.31 -5.92 -6.06
CA MET A 142 -8.44 -5.67 -7.22
C MET A 142 -7.30 -6.69 -7.30
N ALA A 143 -6.65 -7.00 -6.19
CA ALA A 143 -5.59 -8.01 -6.13
C ALA A 143 -6.09 -9.43 -6.50
N LYS A 144 -7.38 -9.72 -6.31
CA LYS A 144 -8.04 -10.97 -6.73
C LYS A 144 -8.54 -10.93 -8.18
N GLY A 145 -8.31 -9.84 -8.92
CA GLY A 145 -8.66 -9.73 -10.33
C GLY A 145 -9.95 -8.99 -10.64
N SER A 146 -10.65 -8.42 -9.63
CA SER A 146 -11.82 -7.59 -9.92
C SER A 146 -11.44 -6.35 -10.73
N THR A 147 -12.18 -6.08 -11.78
CA THR A 147 -11.94 -4.94 -12.67
C THR A 147 -12.52 -3.64 -12.07
N PRO A 148 -11.98 -2.47 -12.43
CA PRO A 148 -12.55 -1.19 -12.00
C PRO A 148 -14.02 -1.03 -12.39
N THR A 149 -14.42 -1.54 -13.55
CA THR A 149 -15.82 -1.46 -14.04
C THR A 149 -16.77 -2.28 -13.15
N GLU A 150 -16.40 -3.51 -12.78
CA GLU A 150 -17.18 -4.36 -11.87
C GLU A 150 -17.29 -3.70 -10.47
N LEU A 151 -16.19 -3.12 -9.99
CA LEU A 151 -16.19 -2.44 -8.69
C LEU A 151 -17.06 -1.18 -8.69
N LEU A 152 -17.06 -0.39 -9.78
CA LEU A 152 -17.96 0.77 -9.92
C LEU A 152 -19.43 0.34 -9.97
N ALA A 153 -19.73 -0.76 -10.67
CA ALA A 153 -21.10 -1.30 -10.72
C ALA A 153 -21.57 -1.81 -9.35
N SER A 154 -20.68 -2.47 -8.59
CA SER A 154 -20.99 -3.02 -7.25
C SER A 154 -21.01 -1.94 -6.15
N TYR A 155 -20.23 -0.88 -6.29
CA TYR A 155 -20.10 0.21 -5.33
C TYR A 155 -20.31 1.58 -6.00
N PRO A 156 -21.56 1.97 -6.33
CA PRO A 156 -21.84 3.17 -7.13
C PRO A 156 -21.39 4.51 -6.49
N ARG A 157 -21.09 4.50 -5.19
CA ARG A 157 -20.58 5.69 -4.48
C ARG A 157 -19.08 5.89 -4.63
N LEU A 158 -18.36 4.91 -5.18
CA LEU A 158 -16.93 5.04 -5.45
C LEU A 158 -16.70 5.75 -6.79
N THR A 159 -15.58 6.43 -6.88
CA THR A 159 -15.07 6.99 -8.13
C THR A 159 -13.96 6.11 -8.71
N GLY A 160 -13.70 6.21 -10.01
CA GLY A 160 -12.57 5.52 -10.63
C GLY A 160 -11.23 5.86 -9.98
N GLU A 161 -11.08 7.10 -9.47
CA GLU A 161 -9.87 7.52 -8.74
C GLU A 161 -9.74 6.80 -7.40
N MET A 162 -10.83 6.67 -6.64
CA MET A 162 -10.83 5.92 -5.37
C MET A 162 -10.40 4.48 -5.57
N ILE A 163 -10.94 3.82 -6.60
CA ILE A 163 -10.58 2.43 -6.94
C ILE A 163 -9.11 2.35 -7.34
N ARG A 164 -8.65 3.19 -8.25
CA ARG A 164 -7.25 3.21 -8.73
C ARG A 164 -6.24 3.41 -7.59
N LEU A 165 -6.56 4.27 -6.62
CA LEU A 165 -5.66 4.62 -5.52
C LEU A 165 -5.80 3.71 -4.28
N ALA A 166 -6.79 2.80 -4.24
CA ALA A 166 -6.95 1.85 -3.14
C ALA A 166 -5.70 0.99 -2.88
N PRO A 167 -5.06 0.38 -3.90
CA PRO A 167 -3.83 -0.39 -3.71
C PRO A 167 -2.66 0.45 -3.17
N VAL A 168 -2.54 1.71 -3.61
CA VAL A 168 -1.48 2.64 -3.15
C VAL A 168 -1.65 2.92 -1.66
N TYR A 169 -2.88 3.23 -1.22
CA TYR A 169 -3.18 3.44 0.19
C TYR A 169 -2.93 2.19 1.02
N ALA A 170 -3.47 1.05 0.60
CA ALA A 170 -3.37 -0.21 1.34
C ALA A 170 -1.92 -0.69 1.49
N ALA A 171 -1.07 -0.47 0.49
CA ALA A 171 0.35 -0.80 0.55
C ALA A 171 1.13 0.13 1.50
N ALA A 172 0.82 1.44 1.50
CA ALA A 172 1.47 2.41 2.38
C ALA A 172 1.04 2.27 3.84
N TYR A 173 -0.22 1.92 4.07
CA TYR A 173 -0.86 1.79 5.40
C TYR A 173 -1.46 0.39 5.58
N PRO A 174 -0.63 -0.66 5.65
CA PRO A 174 -1.13 -2.01 5.85
C PRO A 174 -1.84 -2.13 7.18
N LEU A 175 -2.93 -2.87 7.22
CA LEU A 175 -3.62 -3.20 8.45
C LEU A 175 -2.64 -3.93 9.37
N ARG A 176 -2.30 -3.32 10.50
CA ARG A 176 -1.41 -3.89 11.51
C ARG A 176 -2.23 -4.53 12.62
N GLY A 177 -1.78 -5.68 13.08
CA GLY A 177 -2.25 -6.30 14.30
C GLY A 177 -3.21 -7.46 14.09
N ARG A 178 -3.54 -8.09 15.21
CA ARG A 178 -4.58 -9.08 15.35
C ARG A 178 -5.88 -8.49 14.78
N PRO A 179 -6.67 -9.23 13.98
CA PRO A 179 -7.96 -8.76 13.53
C PRO A 179 -8.72 -8.17 14.73
N ARG A 180 -9.22 -6.92 14.60
CA ARG A 180 -9.99 -6.30 15.67
C ARG A 180 -11.08 -7.29 16.09
N ASN A 181 -11.26 -7.50 17.39
CA ASN A 181 -12.37 -8.29 17.89
C ASN A 181 -13.65 -7.56 17.49
N HIS A 182 -14.27 -8.03 16.41
CA HIS A 182 -15.60 -7.57 16.08
C HIS A 182 -16.54 -8.06 17.18
N PRO A 183 -17.47 -7.25 17.69
CA PRO A 183 -18.39 -7.63 18.78
C PRO A 183 -19.13 -8.94 18.54
N TRP A 184 -19.28 -9.36 17.29
CA TRP A 184 -19.92 -10.63 16.90
C TRP A 184 -18.98 -11.85 16.92
N ARG A 185 -17.66 -11.71 17.10
CA ARG A 185 -16.74 -12.85 17.20
C ARG A 185 -16.81 -13.55 18.56
N ASP A 186 -17.14 -12.81 19.61
CA ASP A 186 -17.27 -13.33 20.96
C ASP A 186 -18.69 -13.85 21.28
N GLN A 187 -19.63 -13.68 20.35
CA GLN A 187 -20.94 -14.35 20.47
C GLN A 187 -20.75 -15.78 20.00
N ASN A 188 -20.83 -16.72 20.94
CA ASN A 188 -20.96 -18.14 20.64
C ASN A 188 -22.02 -18.27 19.53
N PRO A 189 -21.72 -18.96 18.41
CA PRO A 189 -22.71 -19.14 17.36
C PRO A 189 -23.94 -19.78 17.98
N VAL A 190 -25.02 -19.02 18.05
CA VAL A 190 -26.33 -19.58 18.39
C VAL A 190 -26.51 -20.75 17.44
N ARG A 191 -26.63 -21.97 17.98
CA ARG A 191 -26.79 -23.20 17.20
C ARG A 191 -27.85 -22.94 16.15
N HIS A 192 -27.46 -22.75 14.92
CA HIS A 192 -28.35 -22.82 13.81
C HIS A 192 -28.78 -24.28 13.71
N SER A 193 -29.99 -24.58 14.23
CA SER A 193 -30.62 -25.85 13.94
C SER A 193 -30.73 -25.95 12.42
N ARG A 194 -29.93 -26.85 11.82
CA ARG A 194 -30.13 -27.25 10.44
C ARG A 194 -31.49 -27.90 10.39
N ARG A 195 -32.52 -27.17 10.00
CA ARG A 195 -33.76 -27.79 9.54
C ARG A 195 -33.38 -28.62 8.33
N ARG A 196 -33.38 -29.95 8.51
CA ARG A 196 -33.38 -30.87 7.34
C ARG A 196 -34.65 -30.52 6.56
N ILE A 197 -34.49 -30.02 5.37
CA ILE A 197 -35.55 -29.94 4.39
C ILE A 197 -35.88 -31.41 4.10
N GLY A 198 -37.06 -31.84 4.58
CA GLY A 198 -37.53 -33.19 4.35
C GLY A 198 -37.55 -33.47 2.85
N THR A 199 -36.98 -34.59 2.47
CA THR A 199 -37.08 -35.16 1.13
C THR A 199 -38.55 -35.24 0.79
N ILE A 200 -39.01 -34.48 -0.22
CA ILE A 200 -40.34 -34.64 -0.80
C ILE A 200 -40.30 -36.00 -1.50
N ALA A 201 -40.98 -36.99 -0.90
CA ALA A 201 -41.23 -38.26 -1.54
C ALA A 201 -42.12 -37.99 -2.75
N VAL A 202 -41.54 -38.07 -3.96
CA VAL A 202 -42.32 -38.13 -5.19
C VAL A 202 -42.99 -39.50 -5.20
N SER A 203 -44.28 -39.52 -4.92
CA SER A 203 -45.14 -40.68 -5.06
C SER A 203 -45.20 -41.06 -6.55
N SER A 204 -44.49 -42.13 -6.90
CA SER A 204 -44.64 -42.84 -8.17
C SER A 204 -45.91 -43.72 -8.10
N GLY A 205 -47.01 -43.09 -8.44
CA GLY A 205 -48.28 -43.80 -8.64
C GLY A 205 -49.01 -43.13 -9.79
N LEU A 206 -48.98 -43.80 -10.95
CA LEU A 206 -49.93 -43.77 -12.06
C LEU A 206 -49.23 -43.93 -13.41
N PHE A 207 -48.83 -45.16 -13.67
CA PHE A 207 -48.74 -45.64 -15.07
C PHE A 207 -49.01 -47.16 -15.04
N ASN A 208 -50.27 -47.51 -14.95
CA ASN A 208 -50.76 -48.80 -15.41
C ASN A 208 -52.30 -48.72 -15.64
N ALA A 209 -52.69 -48.28 -16.81
CA ALA A 209 -53.97 -48.60 -17.44
C ALA A 209 -53.88 -48.09 -18.87
N LEU A 210 -53.58 -49.01 -19.77
CA LEU A 210 -54.13 -49.17 -21.13
C LEU A 210 -53.24 -50.09 -21.96
N ASN A 211 -53.74 -51.26 -22.10
CA ASN A 211 -53.56 -52.46 -22.95
C ASN A 211 -52.92 -53.63 -22.26
#